data_bf6267329c40d2530cb82519f63f5aa3
#
_entry.id   bf6267329c40d2530cb82519f63f5aa3
#
_cell.length_a   1.000
_cell.length_b   1.000
_cell.length_c   1.000
_cell.angle_alpha   90.00
_cell.angle_beta   90.00
_cell.angle_gamma   90.00
#
_symmetry.space_group_name_H-M   'P 1'
#
loop_
_entity.id
_entity.type
_entity.pdbx_description
1 polymer ?
#
loop_
_entity_poly.entity_id
_entity_poly.type
_entity_poly.pdbx_seq_one_letter_code
_entity_poly.pdbx_strand_id
1 'polypeptide(L)'
;MAEAAKEVVAGAGDMILLISSDGQRFEVAQAASMSRLVRNMVEDECTDNGVPLPNVPSAVLAKVLEYCSEHAAAATAAGEEVEELKSFDAAFIEVDNATLFDLILAANYLNVPCLLALACQRAADLIRGKTVEEIRAEFNIANDFTPEEEAEIRKENAWAFQD
;
A
#
# COMPACT_ATOMS: atom_id res chain seq x y z
N MET A 1 31.44 -0.82 -1.13
CA MET A 1 30.96 -1.62 0.00
C MET A 1 29.60 -2.13 -0.34
N ALA A 2 29.55 -3.42 -0.51
CA ALA A 2 28.37 -4.16 -0.86
C ALA A 2 27.44 -4.26 0.35
N GLU A 3 26.19 -4.46 0.05
CA GLU A 3 25.30 -5.43 0.63
C GLU A 3 24.16 -4.97 1.47
N ALA A 4 22.98 -5.23 1.05
CA ALA A 4 22.34 -6.45 1.48
C ALA A 4 21.12 -6.72 0.59
N ALA A 5 21.23 -7.70 -0.28
CA ALA A 5 20.07 -8.38 -0.84
C ALA A 5 19.35 -9.08 0.32
N LYS A 6 18.18 -8.61 0.69
CA LYS A 6 17.32 -9.32 1.64
C LYS A 6 16.60 -10.40 0.86
N GLU A 7 17.07 -11.62 1.04
CA GLU A 7 16.51 -12.83 0.49
C GLU A 7 15.06 -13.00 1.01
N VAL A 8 14.08 -12.94 0.11
CA VAL A 8 12.70 -13.34 0.39
C VAL A 8 12.49 -14.69 -0.28
N VAL A 9 12.16 -15.65 0.53
CA VAL A 9 12.01 -17.09 0.33
C VAL A 9 11.48 -17.51 -1.05
N ALA A 10 12.26 -18.40 -1.70
CA ALA A 10 12.01 -19.02 -2.99
C ALA A 10 10.94 -20.13 -2.91
N GLY A 11 9.83 -19.93 -3.64
CA GLY A 11 9.12 -21.04 -4.25
C GLY A 11 9.69 -21.25 -5.66
N ALA A 12 9.75 -22.48 -6.15
CA ALA A 12 10.33 -22.83 -7.45
C ALA A 12 9.52 -22.21 -8.60
N GLY A 13 9.86 -20.99 -8.99
CA GLY A 13 9.34 -20.22 -10.10
C GLY A 13 10.39 -19.22 -10.56
N ASP A 14 10.27 -18.70 -11.76
CA ASP A 14 11.18 -17.70 -12.29
C ASP A 14 11.25 -16.49 -11.36
N MET A 15 12.47 -16.09 -11.00
CA MET A 15 12.73 -14.93 -10.15
C MET A 15 12.65 -13.66 -11.00
N ILE A 16 11.98 -12.65 -10.49
CA ILE A 16 11.86 -11.33 -11.13
C ILE A 16 12.66 -10.32 -10.31
N LEU A 17 13.44 -9.50 -11.01
CA LEU A 17 14.17 -8.40 -10.40
C LEU A 17 13.31 -7.13 -10.44
N LEU A 18 12.94 -6.58 -9.29
CA LEU A 18 12.31 -5.28 -9.16
C LEU A 18 13.33 -4.23 -8.73
N ILE A 19 13.24 -3.03 -9.28
CA ILE A 19 14.16 -1.93 -8.99
C ILE A 19 13.34 -0.75 -8.49
N SER A 20 13.51 -0.38 -7.22
CA SER A 20 12.82 0.75 -6.60
C SER A 20 13.29 2.11 -7.13
N SER A 21 12.57 3.19 -6.82
CA SER A 21 12.89 4.56 -7.26
C SER A 21 14.24 5.07 -6.77
N ASP A 22 14.71 4.56 -5.64
CA ASP A 22 16.03 4.84 -5.05
C ASP A 22 17.12 3.81 -5.46
N GLY A 23 16.81 2.97 -6.46
CA GLY A 23 17.77 2.06 -7.10
C GLY A 23 18.05 0.77 -6.33
N GLN A 24 17.32 0.46 -5.25
CA GLN A 24 17.45 -0.82 -4.58
C GLN A 24 16.82 -1.95 -5.40
N ARG A 25 17.42 -3.13 -5.32
CA ARG A 25 17.04 -4.31 -6.09
C ARG A 25 16.40 -5.35 -5.18
N PHE A 26 15.28 -5.89 -5.63
CA PHE A 26 14.51 -6.93 -4.95
C PHE A 26 14.29 -8.10 -5.89
N GLU A 27 14.77 -9.27 -5.53
CA GLU A 27 14.47 -10.52 -6.24
C GLU A 27 13.24 -11.16 -5.61
N VAL A 28 12.19 -11.36 -6.40
CA VAL A 28 10.93 -11.91 -5.93
C VAL A 28 10.50 -13.07 -6.82
N ALA A 29 9.90 -14.11 -6.24
CA ALA A 29 9.28 -15.16 -7.02
C ALA A 29 8.05 -14.60 -7.77
N GLN A 30 7.88 -14.97 -9.03
CA GLN A 30 6.74 -14.54 -9.85
C GLN A 30 5.40 -14.85 -9.18
N ALA A 31 5.29 -15.99 -8.51
CA ALA A 31 4.08 -16.38 -7.78
C ALA A 31 3.76 -15.48 -6.56
N ALA A 32 4.77 -14.88 -5.94
CA ALA A 32 4.60 -13.95 -4.82
C ALA A 32 4.23 -12.53 -5.28
N SER A 33 4.32 -12.24 -6.57
CA SER A 33 3.93 -10.95 -7.15
C SER A 33 2.41 -10.91 -7.37
N MET A 34 1.65 -10.46 -6.38
CA MET A 34 0.21 -10.18 -6.53
C MET A 34 -0.05 -8.91 -7.35
N SER A 35 1.00 -8.20 -7.75
CA SER A 35 0.92 -7.03 -8.58
C SER A 35 0.53 -7.38 -10.01
N ARG A 36 -0.58 -6.82 -10.48
CA ARG A 36 -1.00 -6.96 -11.88
C ARG A 36 -0.04 -6.25 -12.82
N LEU A 37 0.55 -5.15 -12.40
CA LEU A 37 1.55 -4.42 -13.19
C LEU A 37 2.76 -5.32 -13.48
N VAL A 38 3.33 -5.93 -12.44
CA VAL A 38 4.51 -6.80 -12.58
C VAL A 38 4.15 -8.03 -13.43
N ARG A 39 2.98 -8.62 -13.22
CA ARG A 39 2.51 -9.76 -14.02
C ARG A 39 2.42 -9.42 -15.51
N ASN A 40 1.83 -8.29 -15.87
CA ASN A 40 1.73 -7.87 -17.26
C ASN A 40 3.13 -7.66 -17.87
N MET A 41 4.07 -7.06 -17.12
CA MET A 41 5.44 -6.87 -17.62
C MET A 41 6.19 -8.18 -17.84
N VAL A 42 5.89 -9.20 -17.04
CA VAL A 42 6.41 -10.56 -17.25
C VAL A 42 5.81 -11.21 -18.50
N GLU A 43 4.50 -11.09 -18.67
CA GLU A 43 3.79 -11.62 -19.84
C GLU A 43 4.26 -10.95 -21.14
N ASP A 44 4.65 -9.69 -21.09
CA ASP A 44 5.19 -8.92 -22.22
C ASP A 44 6.72 -9.12 -22.43
N GLU A 45 7.35 -10.07 -21.71
CA GLU A 45 8.80 -10.36 -21.76
C GLU A 45 9.70 -9.13 -21.48
N CYS A 46 9.20 -8.17 -20.71
CA CYS A 46 9.90 -6.91 -20.40
C CYS A 46 10.75 -6.97 -19.13
N THR A 47 11.24 -8.15 -18.73
CA THR A 47 11.90 -8.36 -17.43
C THR A 47 13.39 -8.66 -17.48
N ASP A 48 14.01 -8.76 -18.68
CA ASP A 48 15.41 -9.17 -18.88
C ASP A 48 16.43 -8.32 -18.11
N ASN A 49 16.15 -7.04 -17.89
CA ASN A 49 17.02 -6.11 -17.16
C ASN A 49 16.43 -5.68 -15.80
N GLY A 50 15.38 -6.35 -15.33
CA GLY A 50 14.62 -5.98 -14.17
C GLY A 50 13.51 -4.96 -14.47
N VAL A 51 12.52 -4.92 -13.59
CA VAL A 51 11.33 -4.05 -13.68
C VAL A 51 11.59 -2.78 -12.87
N PRO A 52 11.78 -1.62 -13.51
CA PRO A 52 11.95 -0.36 -12.80
C PRO A 52 10.61 0.15 -12.26
N LEU A 53 10.59 0.55 -10.99
CA LEU A 53 9.44 1.09 -10.28
C LEU A 53 9.74 2.54 -9.82
N PRO A 54 9.72 3.51 -10.74
CA PRO A 54 10.21 4.87 -10.48
C PRO A 54 9.40 5.64 -9.42
N ASN A 55 8.20 5.19 -9.11
CA ASN A 55 7.29 5.83 -8.16
C ASN A 55 7.21 5.11 -6.81
N VAL A 56 8.02 4.07 -6.59
CA VAL A 56 7.95 3.26 -5.36
C VAL A 56 9.32 3.23 -4.68
N PRO A 57 9.50 3.93 -3.55
CA PRO A 57 10.72 3.85 -2.75
C PRO A 57 10.95 2.46 -2.17
N SER A 58 12.19 2.10 -1.92
CA SER A 58 12.58 0.77 -1.42
C SER A 58 11.89 0.38 -0.12
N ALA A 59 11.76 1.31 0.83
CA ALA A 59 11.09 1.06 2.11
C ALA A 59 9.61 0.69 1.93
N VAL A 60 8.92 1.34 1.00
CA VAL A 60 7.51 1.07 0.69
C VAL A 60 7.39 -0.23 -0.11
N LEU A 61 8.29 -0.44 -1.09
CA LEU A 61 8.32 -1.66 -1.88
C LEU A 61 8.53 -2.90 -1.00
N ALA A 62 9.45 -2.83 -0.02
CA ALA A 62 9.67 -3.92 0.93
C ALA A 62 8.39 -4.29 1.69
N LYS A 63 7.61 -3.31 2.15
CA LYS A 63 6.32 -3.55 2.80
C LYS A 63 5.28 -4.16 1.87
N VAL A 64 5.18 -3.68 0.63
CA VAL A 64 4.26 -4.27 -0.36
C VAL A 64 4.62 -5.72 -0.64
N LEU A 65 5.92 -6.03 -0.76
CA LEU A 65 6.40 -7.40 -0.99
C LEU A 65 6.15 -8.30 0.22
N GLU A 66 6.33 -7.80 1.44
CA GLU A 66 5.98 -8.51 2.67
C GLU A 66 4.49 -8.91 2.65
N TYR A 67 3.60 -7.96 2.40
CA TYR A 67 2.17 -8.21 2.26
C TYR A 67 1.86 -9.28 1.20
N CYS A 68 2.42 -9.12 0.00
CA CYS A 68 2.20 -10.06 -1.09
C CYS A 68 2.71 -11.47 -0.78
N SER A 69 3.83 -11.58 -0.07
CA SER A 69 4.44 -12.87 0.32
C SER A 69 3.55 -13.62 1.31
N GLU A 70 3.06 -12.95 2.35
CA GLU A 70 2.17 -13.55 3.34
C GLU A 70 0.84 -14.00 2.72
N HIS A 71 0.25 -13.16 1.88
CA HIS A 71 -0.99 -13.51 1.19
C HIS A 71 -0.82 -14.62 0.14
N ALA A 72 0.33 -14.70 -0.52
CA ALA A 72 0.64 -15.80 -1.44
C ALA A 72 0.84 -17.13 -0.70
N ALA A 73 1.49 -17.11 0.46
CA ALA A 73 1.65 -18.27 1.32
C ALA A 73 0.28 -18.79 1.81
N ALA A 74 -0.56 -17.92 2.32
CA ALA A 74 -1.91 -18.26 2.78
C ALA A 74 -2.83 -18.80 1.68
N ALA A 75 -2.67 -18.34 0.43
CA ALA A 75 -3.45 -18.84 -0.71
C ALA A 75 -3.16 -20.32 -1.06
N THR A 76 -2.00 -20.84 -0.64
CA THR A 76 -1.58 -22.23 -0.88
C THR A 76 -1.90 -23.16 0.27
N ALA A 77 -2.29 -22.64 1.41
CA ALA A 77 -2.58 -23.39 2.62
C ALA A 77 -4.09 -23.60 2.84
N ALA A 78 -4.47 -24.65 3.51
CA ALA A 78 -5.85 -25.08 3.69
C ALA A 78 -6.40 -24.69 5.07
N GLY A 79 -7.27 -23.68 5.11
CA GLY A 79 -8.38 -23.62 6.09
C GLY A 79 -8.13 -22.96 7.45
N GLU A 80 -7.03 -23.11 8.15
CA GLU A 80 -6.78 -22.53 9.49
C GLU A 80 -6.10 -21.15 9.44
N GLU A 81 -5.48 -20.79 8.33
CA GLU A 81 -4.66 -19.59 8.16
C GLU A 81 -5.47 -18.30 7.92
N VAL A 82 -6.81 -18.36 7.79
CA VAL A 82 -7.63 -17.15 7.51
C VAL A 82 -7.63 -16.21 8.71
N GLU A 83 -7.64 -16.71 9.95
CA GLU A 83 -7.61 -15.85 11.14
C GLU A 83 -6.19 -15.29 11.40
N GLU A 84 -5.16 -16.08 11.09
CA GLU A 84 -3.77 -15.61 11.16
C GLU A 84 -3.52 -14.49 10.13
N LEU A 85 -4.03 -14.64 8.90
CA LEU A 85 -3.92 -13.62 7.87
C LEU A 85 -4.67 -12.34 8.24
N LYS A 86 -5.86 -12.42 8.84
CA LYS A 86 -6.58 -11.24 9.35
C LYS A 86 -5.81 -10.54 10.47
N SER A 87 -5.18 -11.32 11.35
CA SER A 87 -4.35 -10.79 12.42
C SER A 87 -3.11 -10.11 11.87
N PHE A 88 -2.49 -10.70 10.84
CA PHE A 88 -1.39 -10.08 10.11
C PHE A 88 -1.82 -8.76 9.45
N ASP A 89 -2.92 -8.75 8.70
CA ASP A 89 -3.45 -7.55 8.04
C ASP A 89 -3.71 -6.41 9.03
N ALA A 90 -4.31 -6.72 10.17
CA ALA A 90 -4.58 -5.75 11.22
C ALA A 90 -3.28 -5.15 11.79
N ALA A 91 -2.28 -5.97 12.06
CA ALA A 91 -0.99 -5.51 12.56
C ALA A 91 -0.18 -4.76 11.48
N PHE A 92 -0.22 -5.26 10.25
CA PHE A 92 0.50 -4.69 9.09
C PHE A 92 0.08 -3.25 8.80
N ILE A 93 -1.23 -2.95 8.92
CA ILE A 93 -1.77 -1.64 8.58
C ILE A 93 -1.69 -0.63 9.74
N GLU A 94 -1.23 -1.04 10.93
CA GLU A 94 -0.96 -0.16 12.08
C GLU A 94 0.35 0.62 11.88
N VAL A 95 0.34 1.52 10.91
CA VAL A 95 1.46 2.38 10.52
C VAL A 95 1.10 3.84 10.72
N ASP A 96 2.10 4.73 10.69
CA ASP A 96 1.87 6.17 10.67
C ASP A 96 1.18 6.64 9.37
N ASN A 97 0.57 7.82 9.41
CA ASN A 97 -0.22 8.35 8.31
C ASN A 97 0.60 8.53 7.01
N ALA A 98 1.88 8.91 7.11
CA ALA A 98 2.74 9.07 5.95
C ALA A 98 2.97 7.72 5.26
N THR A 99 3.33 6.70 6.03
CA THR A 99 3.49 5.32 5.53
C THR A 99 2.18 4.76 4.96
N LEU A 100 1.04 5.06 5.60
CA LEU A 100 -0.27 4.64 5.10
C LEU A 100 -0.57 5.21 3.71
N PHE A 101 -0.32 6.51 3.50
CA PHE A 101 -0.52 7.14 2.20
C PHE A 101 0.46 6.60 1.14
N ASP A 102 1.71 6.38 1.51
CA ASP A 102 2.69 5.77 0.62
C ASP A 102 2.27 4.35 0.20
N LEU A 103 1.71 3.56 1.11
CA LEU A 103 1.14 2.23 0.82
C LEU A 103 -0.06 2.32 -0.13
N ILE A 104 -0.96 3.29 0.07
CA ILE A 104 -2.10 3.52 -0.84
C ILE A 104 -1.60 3.84 -2.26
N LEU A 105 -0.65 4.77 -2.39
CA LEU A 105 -0.09 5.16 -3.68
C LEU A 105 0.63 3.98 -4.35
N ALA A 106 1.45 3.25 -3.62
CA ALA A 106 2.18 2.10 -4.13
C ALA A 106 1.23 0.95 -4.52
N ALA A 107 0.24 0.63 -3.70
CA ALA A 107 -0.74 -0.42 -3.99
C ALA A 107 -1.58 -0.09 -5.23
N ASN A 108 -1.91 1.18 -5.43
CA ASN A 108 -2.60 1.65 -6.63
C ASN A 108 -1.68 1.56 -7.85
N TYR A 109 -0.46 2.07 -7.77
CA TYR A 109 0.52 2.05 -8.87
C TYR A 109 0.86 0.62 -9.30
N LEU A 110 1.14 -0.25 -8.34
CA LEU A 110 1.47 -1.67 -8.58
C LEU A 110 0.23 -2.52 -8.91
N ASN A 111 -0.97 -1.97 -8.76
CA ASN A 111 -2.24 -2.66 -8.93
C ASN A 111 -2.33 -3.93 -8.05
N VAL A 112 -2.23 -3.72 -6.73
CA VAL A 112 -2.44 -4.74 -5.70
C VAL A 112 -3.77 -4.44 -4.99
N PRO A 113 -4.91 -4.93 -5.52
CA PRO A 113 -6.24 -4.47 -5.10
C PRO A 113 -6.57 -4.80 -3.65
N CYS A 114 -6.11 -5.92 -3.11
CA CYS A 114 -6.37 -6.31 -1.73
C CYS A 114 -5.65 -5.37 -0.74
N LEU A 115 -4.39 -5.05 -1.01
CA LEU A 115 -3.65 -4.08 -0.19
C LEU A 115 -4.24 -2.68 -0.29
N LEU A 116 -4.64 -2.26 -1.49
CA LEU A 116 -5.30 -0.97 -1.70
C LEU A 116 -6.60 -0.88 -0.89
N ALA A 117 -7.43 -1.92 -0.90
CA ALA A 117 -8.66 -1.96 -0.13
C ALA A 117 -8.40 -1.91 1.38
N LEU A 118 -7.41 -2.66 1.87
CA LEU A 118 -7.01 -2.67 3.29
C LEU A 118 -6.54 -1.27 3.74
N ALA A 119 -5.66 -0.64 2.97
CA ALA A 119 -5.12 0.68 3.30
C ALA A 119 -6.17 1.79 3.20
N CYS A 120 -7.05 1.75 2.20
CA CYS A 120 -8.18 2.68 2.09
C CYS A 120 -9.19 2.50 3.23
N GLN A 121 -9.46 1.26 3.66
CA GLN A 121 -10.32 1.00 4.82
C GLN A 121 -9.71 1.59 6.10
N ARG A 122 -8.41 1.44 6.31
CA ARG A 122 -7.72 2.05 7.44
C ARG A 122 -7.82 3.57 7.42
N ALA A 123 -7.62 4.22 6.25
CA ALA A 123 -7.81 5.67 6.10
C ALA A 123 -9.24 6.09 6.43
N ALA A 124 -10.25 5.34 5.97
CA ALA A 124 -11.65 5.60 6.28
C ALA A 124 -11.95 5.47 7.78
N ASP A 125 -11.35 4.48 8.46
CA ASP A 125 -11.54 4.28 9.91
C ASP A 125 -10.89 5.41 10.72
N LEU A 126 -9.78 5.98 10.24
CA LEU A 126 -9.13 7.13 10.87
C LEU A 126 -9.97 8.41 10.84
N ILE A 127 -10.84 8.58 9.85
CA ILE A 127 -11.72 9.76 9.72
C ILE A 127 -13.13 9.54 10.25
N ARG A 128 -13.52 8.29 10.47
CA ARG A 128 -14.87 7.94 10.91
C ARG A 128 -15.22 8.60 12.24
N GLY A 129 -16.33 9.37 12.26
CA GLY A 129 -16.86 10.03 13.45
C GLY A 129 -16.04 11.23 13.92
N LYS A 130 -15.06 11.69 13.14
CA LYS A 130 -14.28 12.89 13.43
C LYS A 130 -14.89 14.14 12.77
N THR A 131 -14.73 15.27 13.42
CA THR A 131 -15.06 16.59 12.85
C THR A 131 -14.05 16.99 11.78
N VAL A 132 -14.37 18.01 11.00
CA VAL A 132 -13.46 18.58 9.98
C VAL A 132 -12.16 19.04 10.60
N GLU A 133 -12.21 19.67 11.76
CA GLU A 133 -11.04 20.17 12.50
C GLU A 133 -10.17 19.01 13.01
N GLU A 134 -10.79 17.95 13.52
CA GLU A 134 -10.07 16.74 13.95
C GLU A 134 -9.40 16.01 12.79
N ILE A 135 -10.05 15.95 11.61
CA ILE A 135 -9.47 15.36 10.39
C ILE A 135 -8.28 16.18 9.91
N ARG A 136 -8.40 17.52 9.91
CA ARG A 136 -7.26 18.40 9.57
C ARG A 136 -6.09 18.20 10.54
N ALA A 137 -6.36 18.07 11.83
CA ALA A 137 -5.32 17.81 12.82
C ALA A 137 -4.66 16.42 12.61
N GLU A 138 -5.46 15.39 12.35
CA GLU A 138 -4.99 14.02 12.11
C GLU A 138 -4.00 13.93 10.94
N PHE A 139 -4.33 14.61 9.85
CA PHE A 139 -3.55 14.55 8.61
C PHE A 139 -2.66 15.78 8.39
N ASN A 140 -2.53 16.64 9.40
CA ASN A 140 -1.74 17.87 9.32
C ASN A 140 -2.12 18.75 8.11
N ILE A 141 -3.42 18.92 7.86
CA ILE A 141 -3.98 19.73 6.77
C ILE A 141 -4.17 21.15 7.26
N ALA A 142 -3.49 22.11 6.65
CA ALA A 142 -3.69 23.52 6.94
C ALA A 142 -5.08 23.98 6.47
N ASN A 143 -5.78 24.76 7.31
CA ASN A 143 -7.00 25.45 6.88
C ASN A 143 -6.60 26.73 6.13
N ASP A 144 -6.69 26.71 4.82
CA ASP A 144 -6.38 27.84 3.93
C ASP A 144 -7.61 28.62 3.48
N PHE A 145 -8.81 28.26 3.99
CA PHE A 145 -10.03 29.01 3.76
C PHE A 145 -10.11 30.27 4.62
N THR A 146 -10.66 31.35 4.06
CA THR A 146 -11.09 32.48 4.85
C THR A 146 -12.33 32.12 5.68
N PRO A 147 -12.65 32.85 6.77
CA PRO A 147 -13.86 32.60 7.56
C PRO A 147 -15.15 32.67 6.74
N GLU A 148 -15.18 33.55 5.73
CA GLU A 148 -16.32 33.74 4.83
C GLU A 148 -16.50 32.52 3.91
N GLU A 149 -15.42 32.04 3.31
CA GLU A 149 -15.41 30.81 2.46
C GLU A 149 -15.81 29.58 3.27
N GLU A 150 -15.29 29.43 4.47
CA GLU A 150 -15.64 28.32 5.34
C GLU A 150 -17.13 28.36 5.73
N ALA A 151 -17.67 29.52 6.03
CA ALA A 151 -19.09 29.70 6.35
C ALA A 151 -19.98 29.35 5.16
N GLU A 152 -19.60 29.73 3.94
CA GLU A 152 -20.33 29.39 2.72
C GLU A 152 -20.32 27.90 2.43
N ILE A 153 -19.15 27.24 2.55
CA ILE A 153 -19.01 25.77 2.40
C ILE A 153 -19.88 25.03 3.42
N ARG A 154 -19.87 25.44 4.69
CA ARG A 154 -20.72 24.85 5.74
C ARG A 154 -22.21 25.02 5.43
N LYS A 155 -22.60 26.15 4.89
CA LYS A 155 -23.98 26.41 4.51
C LYS A 155 -24.44 25.55 3.33
N GLU A 156 -23.61 25.43 2.31
CA GLU A 156 -23.89 24.59 1.14
C GLU A 156 -23.95 23.10 1.48
N ASN A 157 -23.17 22.66 2.48
CA ASN A 157 -23.08 21.27 2.92
C ASN A 157 -23.73 21.05 4.31
N ALA A 158 -24.76 21.83 4.65
CA ALA A 158 -25.42 21.76 5.95
C ALA A 158 -25.89 20.34 6.31
N TRP A 159 -26.23 19.51 5.33
CA TRP A 159 -26.59 18.12 5.50
C TRP A 159 -25.46 17.24 6.10
N ALA A 160 -24.20 17.60 5.89
CA ALA A 160 -23.04 16.86 6.41
C ALA A 160 -22.68 17.25 7.86
N PHE A 161 -23.27 18.34 8.40
CA PHE A 161 -23.01 18.87 9.73
C PHE A 161 -24.22 18.77 10.64
N GLN A 162 -25.21 17.95 10.29
CA GLN A 162 -26.37 17.66 11.15
C GLN A 162 -25.99 16.49 12.07
N ASP A 163 -26.04 16.73 13.40
CA ASP A 163 -25.87 15.72 14.45
C ASP A 163 -27.01 14.66 14.42
#